data_260cc9baea2c72a077330572fe636279
#
_entry.id   260cc9baea2c72a077330572fe636279
#
_cell.length_a   1.000
_cell.length_b   1.000
_cell.length_c   1.000
_cell.angle_alpha   90.00
_cell.angle_beta   90.00
_cell.angle_gamma   90.00
#
_symmetry.space_group_name_H-M   'P 1'
#
loop_
_entity.id
_entity.type
_entity.pdbx_description
1 polymer ?
#
loop_
_entity_poly.entity_id
_entity_poly.type
_entity_poly.pdbx_seq_one_letter_code
_entity_poly.pdbx_strand_id
1 'polypeptide(L)'
;ALGNYQQEKQKKSLKRKLEKEEELRLQEIDRLECELKELKEFLSKKDVYSDPVKSREVQERITEKENEIQEATARWEKAAGELEEFQNLY
;
A
#
# COMPACT_ATOMS: atom_id res chain seq x y z
N ALA A 1 -40.27 -1.87 5.12
CA ALA A 1 -40.05 -0.86 5.58
C ALA A 1 -38.82 -0.59 6.48
N LEU A 2 -38.95 -0.63 7.82
CA LEU A 2 -37.80 -0.30 8.69
C LEU A 2 -36.62 -1.25 8.52
N GLY A 3 -36.87 -2.54 8.31
CA GLY A 3 -35.81 -3.53 8.10
C GLY A 3 -34.99 -3.26 6.85
N ASN A 4 -35.65 -2.86 5.76
CA ASN A 4 -34.95 -2.53 4.50
C ASN A 4 -34.11 -1.27 4.65
N TYR A 5 -34.60 -0.27 5.35
CA TYR A 5 -33.86 0.96 5.59
C TYR A 5 -32.58 0.71 6.37
N GLN A 6 -32.67 -0.09 7.45
CA GLN A 6 -31.51 -0.44 8.27
C GLN A 6 -30.48 -1.25 7.50
N GLN A 7 -30.93 -2.20 6.69
CA GLN A 7 -30.04 -3.00 5.84
C GLN A 7 -29.31 -2.14 4.81
N GLU A 8 -30.02 -1.22 4.18
CA GLU A 8 -29.44 -0.28 3.22
C GLU A 8 -28.39 0.62 3.87
N LYS A 9 -28.69 1.11 5.08
CA LYS A 9 -27.77 1.95 5.84
C LYS A 9 -26.50 1.19 6.21
N GLN A 10 -26.63 -0.07 6.63
CA GLN A 10 -25.51 -0.94 6.98
C GLN A 10 -24.65 -1.23 5.74
N LYS A 11 -25.27 -1.48 4.60
CA LYS A 11 -24.55 -1.71 3.34
C LYS A 11 -23.72 -0.48 2.94
N LYS A 12 -24.30 0.72 3.02
CA LYS A 12 -23.60 1.96 2.69
C LYS A 12 -22.42 2.20 3.62
N SER A 13 -22.62 1.95 4.92
CA SER A 13 -21.57 2.10 5.92
C SER A 13 -20.41 1.13 5.65
N LEU A 14 -20.72 -0.12 5.37
CA LEU A 14 -19.72 -1.14 5.06
C LEU A 14 -18.97 -0.79 3.77
N LYS A 15 -19.70 -0.35 2.76
CA LYS A 15 -19.08 0.06 1.48
C LYS A 15 -18.06 1.18 1.69
N ARG A 16 -18.41 2.20 2.45
CA ARG A 16 -17.50 3.31 2.76
C ARG A 16 -16.26 2.84 3.50
N LYS A 17 -16.44 1.91 4.44
CA LYS A 17 -15.36 1.34 5.22
C LYS A 17 -14.40 0.57 4.31
N LEU A 18 -14.91 -0.24 3.41
CA LEU A 18 -14.12 -1.03 2.48
C LEU A 18 -13.39 -0.13 1.46
N GLU A 19 -14.06 0.90 0.95
CA GLU A 19 -13.45 1.87 0.04
C GLU A 19 -12.31 2.63 0.72
N LYS A 20 -12.51 3.04 1.96
CA LYS A 20 -11.51 3.76 2.73
C LYS A 20 -10.30 2.87 3.03
N GLU A 21 -10.53 1.62 3.38
CA GLU A 21 -9.46 0.66 3.64
C GLU A 21 -8.60 0.43 2.38
N GLU A 22 -9.25 0.24 1.24
CA GLU A 22 -8.56 0.08 -0.04
C GLU A 22 -7.70 1.31 -0.36
N GLU A 23 -8.26 2.51 -0.19
CA GLU A 23 -7.56 3.76 -0.43
C GLU A 23 -6.34 3.94 0.48
N LEU A 24 -6.49 3.63 1.77
CA LEU A 24 -5.39 3.71 2.73
C LEU A 24 -4.26 2.75 2.37
N ARG A 25 -4.59 1.55 1.93
CA ARG A 25 -3.59 0.57 1.50
C ARG A 25 -2.86 1.03 0.25
N LEU A 26 -3.56 1.66 -0.67
CA LEU A 26 -2.95 2.22 -1.88
C LEU A 26 -2.01 3.39 -1.54
N GLN A 27 -2.42 4.27 -0.63
CA GLN A 27 -1.58 5.37 -0.17
C GLN A 27 -0.29 4.87 0.50
N GLU A 28 -0.37 3.77 1.25
CA GLU A 28 0.81 3.13 1.87
C GLU A 28 1.80 2.68 0.79
N ILE A 29 1.33 2.05 -0.27
CA ILE A 29 2.18 1.63 -1.39
C ILE A 29 2.85 2.84 -2.04
N ASP A 30 2.09 3.90 -2.31
CA ASP A 30 2.62 5.12 -2.93
C ASP A 30 3.73 5.74 -2.08
N ARG A 31 3.54 5.80 -0.77
CA ARG A 31 4.54 6.32 0.16
C ARG A 31 5.83 5.48 0.12
N LEU A 32 5.68 4.17 0.16
CA LEU A 32 6.83 3.25 0.13
C LEU A 32 7.58 3.32 -1.20
N GLU A 33 6.87 3.45 -2.31
CA GLU A 33 7.48 3.60 -3.63
C GLU A 33 8.26 4.92 -3.75
N CYS A 34 7.74 6.01 -3.16
CA CYS A 34 8.47 7.27 -3.10
C CYS A 34 9.74 7.14 -2.28
N GLU A 35 9.68 6.47 -1.14
CA GLU A 35 10.84 6.21 -0.29
C GLU A 35 11.88 5.36 -1.01
N LEU A 36 11.44 4.35 -1.76
CA LEU A 36 12.32 3.52 -2.57
C LEU A 36 13.04 4.32 -3.65
N LYS A 37 12.30 5.19 -4.32
CA LYS A 37 12.86 6.08 -5.35
C LYS A 37 13.95 6.98 -4.76
N GLU A 38 13.70 7.56 -3.60
CA GLU A 38 14.67 8.40 -2.91
C GLU A 38 15.94 7.63 -2.56
N LEU A 39 15.81 6.39 -2.10
CA LEU A 39 16.96 5.54 -1.80
C LEU A 39 17.78 5.23 -3.04
N LYS A 40 17.13 4.94 -4.16
CA LYS A 40 17.80 4.68 -5.43
C LYS A 40 18.51 5.93 -5.96
N GLU A 41 17.89 7.09 -5.82
CA GLU A 41 18.51 8.36 -6.20
C GLU A 41 19.73 8.66 -5.33
N PHE A 42 19.64 8.36 -4.03
CA PHE A 42 20.76 8.51 -3.10
C PHE A 42 21.93 7.59 -3.50
N LEU A 43 21.64 6.33 -3.86
CA LEU A 43 22.65 5.37 -4.30
C LEU A 43 23.35 5.81 -5.59
N SER A 44 22.68 6.61 -6.43
CA SER A 44 23.24 7.09 -7.69
C SER A 44 24.30 8.19 -7.52
N LYS A 45 24.42 8.75 -6.33
CA LYS A 45 25.41 9.79 -6.04
C LYS A 45 26.80 9.18 -5.94
N LYS A 46 27.79 9.84 -6.57
CA LYS A 46 29.15 9.33 -6.67
C LYS A 46 29.79 9.06 -5.30
N ASP A 47 29.58 9.96 -4.34
CA ASP A 47 30.14 9.80 -2.99
C ASP A 47 29.49 8.67 -2.20
N VAL A 48 28.34 8.18 -2.65
CA VAL A 48 27.65 7.03 -2.05
C VAL A 48 28.06 5.74 -2.75
N TYR A 49 27.87 5.65 -4.10
CA TYR A 49 28.15 4.38 -4.80
C TYR A 49 29.63 4.02 -4.85
N SER A 50 30.54 4.99 -4.72
CA SER A 50 31.97 4.73 -4.68
C SER A 50 32.48 4.33 -3.28
N ASP A 51 31.67 4.48 -2.24
CA ASP A 51 32.00 4.06 -0.89
C ASP A 51 31.38 2.68 -0.62
N PRO A 52 32.21 1.62 -0.46
CA PRO A 52 31.67 0.25 -0.31
C PRO A 52 30.74 0.09 0.88
N VAL A 53 31.01 0.78 2.01
CA VAL A 53 30.20 0.66 3.21
C VAL A 53 28.85 1.36 3.02
N LYS A 54 28.86 2.62 2.55
CA LYS A 54 27.61 3.37 2.28
C LYS A 54 26.77 2.69 1.23
N SER A 55 27.40 2.23 0.15
CA SER A 55 26.72 1.53 -0.94
C SER A 55 25.99 0.29 -0.42
N ARG A 56 26.65 -0.50 0.39
CA ARG A 56 26.03 -1.71 0.98
C ARG A 56 24.85 -1.37 1.87
N GLU A 57 25.01 -0.39 2.75
CA GLU A 57 23.93 0.03 3.66
C GLU A 57 22.69 0.49 2.89
N VAL A 58 22.90 1.29 1.85
CA VAL A 58 21.78 1.77 1.02
C VAL A 58 21.13 0.62 0.26
N GLN A 59 21.91 -0.29 -0.30
CA GLN A 59 21.39 -1.47 -0.99
C GLN A 59 20.55 -2.36 -0.06
N GLU A 60 20.99 -2.54 1.19
CA GLU A 60 20.21 -3.28 2.19
C GLU A 60 18.88 -2.60 2.47
N ARG A 61 18.86 -1.27 2.61
CA ARG A 61 17.63 -0.51 2.81
C ARG A 61 16.69 -0.61 1.61
N ILE A 62 17.25 -0.61 0.40
CA ILE A 62 16.46 -0.79 -0.83
C ILE A 62 15.77 -2.15 -0.81
N THR A 63 16.50 -3.21 -0.46
CA THR A 63 15.93 -4.56 -0.37
C THR A 63 14.83 -4.64 0.68
N GLU A 64 15.05 -4.05 1.84
CA GLU A 64 14.02 -3.98 2.90
C GLU A 64 12.78 -3.24 2.41
N LYS A 65 12.97 -2.13 1.71
CA LYS A 65 11.86 -1.33 1.17
C LYS A 65 11.08 -2.10 0.11
N GLU A 66 11.77 -2.83 -0.76
CA GLU A 66 11.12 -3.67 -1.77
C GLU A 66 10.27 -4.77 -1.11
N ASN A 67 10.77 -5.37 -0.02
CA ASN A 67 10.00 -6.35 0.75
C ASN A 67 8.76 -5.72 1.40
N GLU A 68 8.90 -4.52 1.98
CA GLU A 68 7.78 -3.78 2.54
C GLU A 68 6.71 -3.48 1.48
N ILE A 69 7.13 -3.13 0.26
CA ILE A 69 6.21 -2.88 -0.85
C ILE A 69 5.45 -4.15 -1.23
N GLN A 70 6.12 -5.30 -1.26
CA GLN A 70 5.45 -6.58 -1.53
C GLN A 70 4.37 -6.88 -0.48
N GLU A 71 4.69 -6.68 0.78
CA GLU A 71 3.75 -6.89 1.88
C GLU A 71 2.57 -5.90 1.80
N ALA A 72 2.87 -4.62 1.53
CA ALA A 72 1.84 -3.59 1.36
C ALA A 72 0.93 -3.89 0.17
N THR A 73 1.50 -4.38 -0.94
CA THR A 73 0.74 -4.77 -2.13
C THR A 73 -0.20 -5.93 -1.82
N ALA A 74 0.26 -6.92 -1.05
CA ALA A 74 -0.59 -8.04 -0.62
C ALA A 74 -1.77 -7.55 0.23
N ARG A 75 -1.52 -6.59 1.14
CA ARG A 75 -2.60 -5.99 1.96
C ARG A 75 -3.59 -5.22 1.09
N TRP A 76 -3.10 -4.49 0.11
CA TRP A 76 -3.96 -3.77 -0.84
C TRP A 76 -4.80 -4.73 -1.67
N GLU A 77 -4.20 -5.81 -2.19
CA GLU A 77 -4.92 -6.81 -2.98
C GLU A 77 -6.06 -7.44 -2.18
N LYS A 78 -5.82 -7.71 -0.89
CA LYS A 78 -6.84 -8.23 0.01
C LYS A 78 -7.99 -7.22 0.18
N ALA A 79 -7.66 -5.97 0.44
CA ALA A 79 -8.66 -4.91 0.62
C ALA A 79 -9.47 -4.68 -0.67
N ALA A 80 -8.79 -4.65 -1.83
CA ALA A 80 -9.45 -4.50 -3.13
C ALA A 80 -10.36 -5.69 -3.43
N GLY A 81 -9.92 -6.91 -3.10
CA GLY A 81 -10.73 -8.11 -3.26
C GLY A 81 -11.98 -8.11 -2.40
N GLU A 82 -11.88 -7.68 -1.16
CA GLU A 82 -13.04 -7.56 -0.26
C GLU A 82 -14.05 -6.54 -0.79
N LEU A 83 -13.57 -5.41 -1.31
CA LEU A 83 -14.43 -4.40 -1.91
C LEU A 83 -15.13 -4.94 -3.17
N GLU A 84 -14.39 -5.64 -4.02
CA GLU A 84 -14.94 -6.25 -5.24
C GLU A 84 -16.02 -7.28 -4.91
N GLU A 85 -15.76 -8.15 -3.93
CA GLU A 85 -16.74 -9.14 -3.47
C GLU A 85 -18.03 -8.45 -2.97
N PHE A 86 -17.87 -7.39 -2.20
CA PHE A 86 -19.00 -6.61 -1.72
C PHE A 86 -19.82 -6.02 -2.88
N GLN A 87 -19.15 -5.45 -3.88
CA GLN A 87 -19.81 -4.87 -5.05
C GLN A 87 -20.54 -5.93 -5.89
N ASN A 88 -20.00 -7.14 -5.96
CA ASN A 88 -20.61 -8.23 -6.70
C ASN A 88 -21.82 -8.83 -5.96
N LEU A 89 -21.85 -8.76 -4.63
CA LEU A 89 -22.96 -9.27 -3.81
C LEU A 89 -24.12 -8.28 -3.71
N TYR A 90 -23.85 -7.02 -3.86
CA TYR A 90 -24.81 -5.94 -3.72
C TYR A 90 -24.77 -4.96 -4.89
#